data_65001af99ecb0522579afe4a884d72e1
#
_entry.id   65001af99ecb0522579afe4a884d72e1
#
_cell.length_a   1.000
_cell.length_b   1.000
_cell.length_c   1.000
_cell.angle_alpha   90.00
_cell.angle_beta   90.00
_cell.angle_gamma   90.00
#
_symmetry.space_group_name_H-M   'P 1'
#
loop_
_entity.id
_entity.type
_entity.pdbx_description
1 polymer ?
#
loop_
_entity_poly.entity_id
_entity_poly.type
_entity_poly.pdbx_seq_one_letter_code
_entity_poly.pdbx_strand_id
1 'polypeptide(L)'
;MATERKLVEALAASAGSGLRAEMRYGLTRAGREYAVDALGRGQYFGPAPVSLEDCKERIVRQCVTNEIVTRQRLNEAFEGLVMPERFVSRLGPAVNSGNAILIYGPAGNGKTTVAEIVGNIFQNVIYIPYCVEIDGEIMKVFDPSVHRVVEDKGVQDGPANLRRSRIDPRWVAC
;
A
#
# COMPACT_ATOMS: atom_id res chain seq x y z
N MET A 1 -10.35 18.40 13.10
CA MET A 1 -11.68 17.78 13.40
C MET A 1 -11.82 17.25 14.85
N ALA A 2 -10.98 16.29 15.30
CA ALA A 2 -11.14 15.71 16.65
C ALA A 2 -10.96 16.72 17.81
N THR A 3 -10.10 17.71 17.64
CA THR A 3 -9.83 18.77 18.64
C THR A 3 -10.97 19.80 18.72
N GLU A 4 -11.62 20.12 17.59
CA GLU A 4 -12.77 21.03 17.57
C GLU A 4 -14.00 20.46 18.29
N ARG A 5 -14.17 19.14 18.24
CA ARG A 5 -15.27 18.45 18.96
C ARG A 5 -14.93 18.10 20.40
N LYS A 6 -13.75 18.54 20.91
CA LYS A 6 -13.25 18.21 22.27
C LYS A 6 -13.25 16.70 22.57
N LEU A 7 -12.98 15.87 21.56
CA LEU A 7 -12.91 14.41 21.70
C LEU A 7 -11.55 13.94 22.22
N VAL A 8 -10.52 14.79 22.08
CA VAL A 8 -9.13 14.51 22.48
C VAL A 8 -8.64 15.64 23.38
N GLU A 9 -7.90 15.30 24.42
CA GLU A 9 -7.22 16.22 25.33
C GLU A 9 -5.72 15.95 25.33
N ALA A 10 -4.93 17.00 25.47
CA ALA A 10 -3.50 16.88 25.66
C ALA A 10 -3.20 16.47 27.09
N LEU A 11 -2.47 15.38 27.27
CA LEU A 11 -1.97 14.93 28.56
C LEU A 11 -0.61 15.58 28.82
N ALA A 12 -0.32 15.90 30.11
CA ALA A 12 0.96 16.45 30.48
C ALA A 12 2.11 15.55 30.02
N ALA A 13 3.16 16.15 29.44
CA ALA A 13 4.34 15.44 29.04
C ALA A 13 4.99 14.76 30.26
N SER A 14 5.17 13.45 30.23
CA SER A 14 6.01 12.78 31.23
C SER A 14 7.45 13.22 31.02
N ALA A 15 8.10 13.72 32.08
CA ALA A 15 9.51 14.05 32.08
C ALA A 15 10.37 12.80 31.91
N GLY A 16 10.56 12.38 30.65
CA GLY A 16 11.55 11.40 30.25
C GLY A 16 12.84 12.12 29.90
N SER A 17 13.98 11.58 30.25
CA SER A 17 15.34 12.12 30.16
C SER A 17 15.77 12.34 28.69
N GLY A 18 15.22 13.32 28.01
CA GLY A 18 15.59 13.69 26.65
C GLY A 18 14.98 15.02 26.23
N LEU A 19 15.76 15.79 25.49
CA LEU A 19 15.53 17.20 25.08
C LEU A 19 14.25 17.48 24.24
N ARG A 20 13.31 16.55 24.13
CA ARG A 20 11.99 16.74 23.50
C ARG A 20 10.90 16.13 24.38
N ALA A 21 10.10 17.01 25.00
CA ALA A 21 8.85 16.61 25.63
C ALA A 21 7.88 16.10 24.54
N GLU A 22 7.58 14.80 24.53
CA GLU A 22 6.57 14.24 23.63
C GLU A 22 5.18 14.58 24.20
N MET A 23 4.40 15.36 23.45
CA MET A 23 3.00 15.61 23.77
C MET A 23 2.21 14.31 23.65
N ARG A 24 1.58 13.91 24.72
CA ARG A 24 0.64 12.76 24.73
C ARG A 24 -0.80 13.26 24.64
N TYR A 25 -1.62 12.51 23.96
CA TYR A 25 -3.02 12.81 23.80
C TYR A 25 -3.86 11.66 24.40
N GLY A 26 -4.95 12.00 25.05
CA GLY A 26 -5.93 11.05 25.57
C GLY A 26 -7.32 11.35 25.07
N LEU A 27 -8.20 10.35 25.10
CA LEU A 27 -9.61 10.55 24.80
C LEU A 27 -10.31 11.17 25.99
N THR A 28 -11.09 12.21 25.75
CA THR A 28 -12.05 12.73 26.73
C THR A 28 -13.17 11.72 26.96
N ARG A 29 -14.06 11.98 27.95
CA ARG A 29 -15.26 11.15 28.12
C ARG A 29 -16.12 11.12 26.86
N ALA A 30 -16.39 12.28 26.25
CA ALA A 30 -17.13 12.40 25.00
C ALA A 30 -16.41 11.67 23.86
N GLY A 31 -15.06 11.70 23.84
CA GLY A 31 -14.24 10.96 22.87
C GLY A 31 -14.40 9.46 22.99
N ARG A 32 -14.45 8.93 24.21
CA ARG A 32 -14.67 7.49 24.46
C ARG A 32 -16.07 7.05 24.03
N GLU A 33 -17.09 7.81 24.40
CA GLU A 33 -18.48 7.54 24.00
C GLU A 33 -18.62 7.54 22.46
N TYR A 34 -18.02 8.53 21.80
CA TYR A 34 -18.00 8.60 20.33
C TYR A 34 -17.25 7.42 19.70
N ALA A 35 -16.11 7.02 20.28
CA ALA A 35 -15.32 5.89 19.76
C ALA A 35 -16.08 4.56 19.89
N VAL A 36 -16.78 4.33 21.00
CA VAL A 36 -17.60 3.12 21.20
C VAL A 36 -18.75 3.07 20.19
N ASP A 37 -19.43 4.20 19.96
CA ASP A 37 -20.50 4.28 18.96
C ASP A 37 -19.96 4.05 17.53
N ALA A 38 -18.83 4.65 17.18
CA ALA A 38 -18.17 4.45 15.89
C ALA A 38 -17.72 2.99 15.68
N LEU A 39 -17.19 2.34 16.72
CA LEU A 39 -16.83 0.92 16.67
C LEU A 39 -18.06 0.02 16.47
N GLY A 40 -19.19 0.36 17.09
CA GLY A 40 -20.45 -0.36 16.89
C GLY A 40 -20.95 -0.32 15.45
N ARG A 41 -20.69 0.78 14.74
CA ARG A 41 -21.07 0.95 13.32
C ARG A 41 -20.09 0.35 12.35
N GLY A 42 -18.79 0.63 12.51
CA GLY A 42 -17.75 0.29 11.52
C GLY A 42 -16.91 -0.94 11.87
N GLN A 43 -16.94 -1.44 13.09
CA GLN A 43 -16.12 -2.56 13.61
C GLN A 43 -14.61 -2.45 13.24
N TYR A 44 -14.14 -1.24 12.93
CA TYR A 44 -12.76 -1.00 12.56
C TYR A 44 -11.97 -0.49 13.77
N PHE A 45 -10.86 -1.17 14.03
CA PHE A 45 -9.85 -0.75 15.00
C PHE A 45 -8.48 -0.80 14.35
N GLY A 46 -7.79 0.35 14.27
CA GLY A 46 -6.49 0.44 13.60
C GLY A 46 -6.04 1.89 13.37
N PRO A 47 -5.07 2.10 12.49
CA PRO A 47 -4.62 3.42 12.10
C PRO A 47 -5.78 4.30 11.58
N ALA A 48 -5.64 5.61 11.71
CA ALA A 48 -6.64 6.55 11.21
C ALA A 48 -6.88 6.35 9.70
N PRO A 49 -8.12 6.52 9.20
CA PRO A 49 -8.40 6.40 7.78
C PRO A 49 -7.70 7.50 6.98
N VAL A 50 -7.39 7.20 5.73
CA VAL A 50 -6.96 8.22 4.77
C VAL A 50 -8.18 8.78 4.04
N SER A 51 -8.07 10.00 3.51
CA SER A 51 -9.12 10.56 2.68
C SER A 51 -9.20 9.83 1.34
N LEU A 52 -10.37 9.86 0.71
CA LEU A 52 -10.55 9.28 -0.63
C LEU A 52 -9.64 9.98 -1.66
N GLU A 53 -9.40 11.29 -1.50
CA GLU A 53 -8.49 12.07 -2.33
C GLU A 53 -7.05 11.57 -2.21
N ASP A 54 -6.52 11.45 -1.00
CA ASP A 54 -5.16 10.96 -0.76
C ASP A 54 -4.99 9.54 -1.33
N CYS A 55 -6.02 8.70 -1.18
CA CYS A 55 -6.03 7.35 -1.72
C CYS A 55 -5.97 7.35 -3.26
N LYS A 56 -6.80 8.13 -3.93
CA LYS A 56 -6.81 8.27 -5.39
C LYS A 56 -5.47 8.80 -5.92
N GLU A 57 -4.93 9.85 -5.30
CA GLU A 57 -3.65 10.42 -5.70
C GLU A 57 -2.53 9.38 -5.59
N ARG A 58 -2.49 8.61 -4.51
CA ARG A 58 -1.51 7.54 -4.33
C ARG A 58 -1.66 6.44 -5.38
N ILE A 59 -2.89 5.99 -5.65
CA ILE A 59 -3.17 4.97 -6.68
C ILE A 59 -2.66 5.42 -8.06
N VAL A 60 -2.93 6.68 -8.44
CA VAL A 60 -2.45 7.21 -9.73
C VAL A 60 -0.92 7.23 -9.79
N ARG A 61 -0.24 7.63 -8.70
CA ARG A 61 1.23 7.69 -8.64
C ARG A 61 1.89 6.32 -8.74
N GLN A 62 1.26 5.27 -8.24
CA GLN A 62 1.78 3.90 -8.24
C GLN A 62 1.09 2.98 -9.25
N CYS A 63 0.47 3.57 -10.28
CA CYS A 63 -0.19 2.80 -11.32
C CYS A 63 0.82 1.96 -12.10
N VAL A 64 0.46 0.72 -12.43
CA VAL A 64 1.28 -0.22 -13.22
C VAL A 64 1.70 0.39 -14.56
N THR A 65 0.87 1.25 -15.16
CA THR A 65 1.19 1.96 -16.41
C THR A 65 2.39 2.91 -16.30
N ASN A 66 2.80 3.27 -15.09
CA ASN A 66 3.98 4.11 -14.84
C ASN A 66 5.29 3.29 -14.87
N GLU A 67 5.21 1.95 -14.85
CA GLU A 67 6.35 1.07 -14.92
C GLU A 67 6.46 0.45 -16.33
N ILE A 68 7.53 0.79 -17.04
CA ILE A 68 7.78 0.24 -18.37
C ILE A 68 8.58 -1.05 -18.25
N VAL A 69 7.98 -2.15 -18.65
CA VAL A 69 8.65 -3.46 -18.74
C VAL A 69 9.43 -3.54 -20.05
N THR A 70 10.76 -3.53 -19.97
CA THR A 70 11.64 -3.62 -21.14
C THR A 70 11.71 -5.05 -21.68
N ARG A 71 12.09 -5.21 -22.96
CA ARG A 71 12.31 -6.54 -23.57
C ARG A 71 13.37 -7.34 -22.82
N GLN A 72 14.41 -6.67 -22.32
CA GLN A 72 15.46 -7.31 -21.54
C GLN A 72 14.88 -7.93 -20.26
N ARG A 73 14.09 -7.18 -19.51
CA ARG A 73 13.45 -7.61 -18.26
C ARG A 73 12.47 -8.78 -18.49
N LEU A 74 11.75 -8.76 -19.64
CA LEU A 74 10.94 -9.90 -20.05
C LEU A 74 11.79 -11.15 -20.32
N ASN A 75 12.86 -11.01 -21.07
CA ASN A 75 13.75 -12.15 -21.39
C ASN A 75 14.35 -12.74 -20.10
N GLU A 76 14.81 -11.90 -19.17
CA GLU A 76 15.34 -12.33 -17.88
C GLU A 76 14.26 -13.07 -17.05
N ALA A 77 13.02 -12.56 -17.02
CA ALA A 77 11.92 -13.18 -16.29
C ALA A 77 11.52 -14.56 -16.86
N PHE A 78 11.69 -14.75 -18.17
CA PHE A 78 11.43 -16.02 -18.85
C PHE A 78 12.69 -16.89 -19.01
N GLU A 79 13.80 -16.52 -18.39
CA GLU A 79 15.04 -17.33 -18.41
C GLU A 79 14.79 -18.74 -17.87
N GLY A 80 15.21 -19.75 -18.61
CA GLY A 80 14.96 -21.16 -18.28
C GLY A 80 13.66 -21.74 -18.85
N LEU A 81 12.79 -20.93 -19.47
CA LEU A 81 11.63 -21.41 -20.20
C LEU A 81 11.82 -21.33 -21.71
N VAL A 82 11.51 -22.42 -22.40
CA VAL A 82 11.54 -22.43 -23.88
C VAL A 82 10.27 -21.77 -24.41
N MET A 83 10.37 -20.48 -24.72
CA MET A 83 9.24 -19.70 -25.23
C MET A 83 9.48 -19.28 -26.69
N PRO A 84 8.47 -19.39 -27.57
CA PRO A 84 8.60 -18.86 -28.91
C PRO A 84 8.84 -17.35 -28.90
N GLU A 85 9.82 -16.87 -29.65
CA GLU A 85 10.17 -15.45 -29.72
C GLU A 85 8.96 -14.55 -30.09
N ARG A 86 8.08 -15.06 -30.98
CA ARG A 86 6.83 -14.40 -31.35
C ARG A 86 5.89 -14.16 -30.15
N PHE A 87 5.91 -15.05 -29.16
CA PHE A 87 5.09 -14.91 -27.97
C PHE A 87 5.65 -13.79 -27.08
N VAL A 88 6.94 -13.80 -26.79
CA VAL A 88 7.59 -12.78 -25.95
C VAL A 88 7.46 -11.39 -26.58
N SER A 89 7.61 -11.28 -27.91
CA SER A 89 7.46 -10.00 -28.61
C SER A 89 6.05 -9.42 -28.57
N ARG A 90 5.00 -10.26 -28.45
CA ARG A 90 3.62 -9.82 -28.29
C ARG A 90 3.27 -9.53 -26.82
N LEU A 91 3.89 -10.25 -25.90
CA LEU A 91 3.63 -10.10 -24.48
C LEU A 91 4.07 -8.74 -23.95
N GLY A 92 5.21 -8.23 -24.40
CA GLY A 92 5.75 -6.94 -23.97
C GLY A 92 4.78 -5.77 -24.12
N PRO A 93 4.29 -5.50 -25.33
CA PRO A 93 3.26 -4.47 -25.55
C PRO A 93 1.98 -4.73 -24.76
N ALA A 94 1.55 -5.99 -24.61
CA ALA A 94 0.35 -6.33 -23.85
C ALA A 94 0.52 -6.00 -22.36
N VAL A 95 1.66 -6.35 -21.77
CA VAL A 95 1.98 -6.03 -20.36
C VAL A 95 2.05 -4.51 -20.15
N ASN A 96 2.72 -3.80 -21.04
CA ASN A 96 2.86 -2.34 -20.95
C ASN A 96 1.58 -1.56 -21.25
N SER A 97 0.55 -2.21 -21.82
CA SER A 97 -0.72 -1.54 -22.08
C SER A 97 -1.51 -1.25 -20.80
N GLY A 98 -1.20 -1.92 -19.69
CA GLY A 98 -1.94 -1.82 -18.42
C GLY A 98 -3.37 -2.37 -18.49
N ASN A 99 -3.72 -3.05 -19.60
CA ASN A 99 -5.05 -3.63 -19.80
C ASN A 99 -5.10 -5.08 -19.31
N ALA A 100 -6.31 -5.61 -19.16
CA ALA A 100 -6.51 -7.02 -18.87
C ALA A 100 -5.97 -7.88 -20.00
N ILE A 101 -5.18 -8.92 -19.65
CA ILE A 101 -4.60 -9.88 -20.59
C ILE A 101 -5.31 -11.22 -20.45
N LEU A 102 -5.86 -11.72 -21.53
CA LEU A 102 -6.44 -13.06 -21.59
C LEU A 102 -5.47 -14.04 -22.27
N ILE A 103 -5.00 -15.04 -21.51
CA ILE A 103 -4.15 -16.12 -22.02
C ILE A 103 -5.01 -17.37 -22.17
N TYR A 104 -5.16 -17.88 -23.41
CA TYR A 104 -5.96 -19.05 -23.69
C TYR A 104 -5.21 -20.09 -24.53
N GLY A 105 -5.68 -21.34 -24.51
CA GLY A 105 -5.09 -22.45 -25.23
C GLY A 105 -5.29 -23.80 -24.52
N PRO A 106 -4.83 -24.93 -25.11
CA PRO A 106 -4.94 -26.25 -24.52
C PRO A 106 -4.32 -26.38 -23.13
N ALA A 107 -4.79 -27.31 -22.33
CA ALA A 107 -4.21 -27.58 -21.00
C ALA A 107 -2.75 -28.05 -21.12
N GLY A 108 -1.94 -27.81 -20.07
CA GLY A 108 -0.55 -28.24 -20.01
C GLY A 108 0.48 -27.35 -20.71
N ASN A 109 0.08 -26.26 -21.36
CA ASN A 109 1.00 -25.37 -22.11
C ASN A 109 1.54 -24.18 -21.30
N GLY A 110 1.67 -24.29 -19.98
CA GLY A 110 2.32 -23.29 -19.13
C GLY A 110 1.61 -21.93 -19.00
N LYS A 111 0.29 -21.84 -19.29
CA LYS A 111 -0.46 -20.57 -19.20
C LYS A 111 -0.39 -19.94 -17.82
N THR A 112 -0.59 -20.74 -16.78
CA THR A 112 -0.51 -20.30 -15.38
C THR A 112 0.89 -19.82 -15.04
N THR A 113 1.92 -20.56 -15.45
CA THR A 113 3.33 -20.18 -15.27
C THR A 113 3.64 -18.84 -15.93
N VAL A 114 3.13 -18.62 -17.14
CA VAL A 114 3.28 -17.31 -17.81
C VAL A 114 2.60 -16.19 -17.03
N ALA A 115 1.38 -16.41 -16.53
CA ALA A 115 0.66 -15.42 -15.75
C ALA A 115 1.39 -15.07 -14.44
N GLU A 116 1.93 -16.08 -13.75
CA GLU A 116 2.73 -15.91 -12.53
C GLU A 116 4.02 -15.13 -12.79
N ILE A 117 4.74 -15.46 -13.87
CA ILE A 117 5.95 -14.74 -14.28
C ILE A 117 5.63 -13.28 -14.59
N VAL A 118 4.57 -13.03 -15.36
CA VAL A 118 4.14 -11.66 -15.69
C VAL A 118 3.79 -10.87 -14.41
N GLY A 119 3.09 -11.49 -13.47
CA GLY A 119 2.81 -10.86 -12.18
C GLY A 119 4.06 -10.51 -11.38
N ASN A 120 5.10 -11.35 -11.46
CA ASN A 120 6.36 -11.14 -10.73
C ASN A 120 7.34 -10.18 -11.44
N ILE A 121 7.06 -9.77 -12.67
CA ILE A 121 7.90 -8.76 -13.39
C ILE A 121 7.80 -7.39 -12.70
N PHE A 122 6.64 -7.06 -12.15
CA PHE A 122 6.44 -5.82 -11.42
C PHE A 122 7.03 -5.96 -10.02
N GLN A 123 8.09 -5.19 -9.75
CA GLN A 123 8.85 -5.26 -8.50
C GLN A 123 8.68 -4.03 -7.63
N ASN A 124 7.92 -3.04 -8.10
CA ASN A 124 7.71 -1.82 -7.34
C ASN A 124 6.86 -2.09 -6.12
N VAL A 125 7.35 -1.62 -4.98
CA VAL A 125 6.57 -1.61 -3.73
C VAL A 125 5.39 -0.66 -3.93
N ILE A 126 4.20 -1.15 -3.62
CA ILE A 126 2.97 -0.35 -3.60
C ILE A 126 2.57 -0.06 -2.16
N TYR A 127 1.94 1.09 -1.95
CA TYR A 127 1.44 1.50 -0.65
C TYR A 127 -0.07 1.38 -0.62
N ILE A 128 -0.58 0.60 0.31
CA ILE A 128 -2.00 0.33 0.48
C ILE A 128 -2.44 0.94 1.80
N PRO A 129 -3.52 1.73 1.86
CA PRO A 129 -4.00 2.27 3.12
C PRO A 129 -4.66 1.16 3.96
N TYR A 130 -4.56 1.24 5.29
CA TYR A 130 -5.32 0.33 6.15
C TYR A 130 -6.82 0.48 5.93
N CYS A 131 -7.27 1.70 5.80
CA CYS A 131 -8.67 2.02 5.54
C CYS A 131 -8.81 3.41 4.90
N VAL A 132 -9.93 3.63 4.26
CA VAL A 132 -10.31 4.87 3.58
C VAL A 132 -11.62 5.37 4.18
N GLU A 133 -11.74 6.67 4.38
CA GLU A 133 -13.01 7.32 4.73
C GLU A 133 -13.75 7.73 3.45
N ILE A 134 -14.99 7.30 3.35
CA ILE A 134 -15.90 7.63 2.24
C ILE A 134 -17.24 8.03 2.86
N ASP A 135 -17.64 9.29 2.67
CA ASP A 135 -18.91 9.82 3.16
C ASP A 135 -19.19 9.59 4.65
N GLY A 136 -18.13 9.63 5.47
CA GLY A 136 -18.19 9.39 6.91
C GLY A 136 -18.17 7.92 7.34
N GLU A 137 -18.15 6.99 6.40
CA GLU A 137 -17.99 5.56 6.63
C GLU A 137 -16.52 5.14 6.44
N ILE A 138 -16.08 4.17 7.24
CA ILE A 138 -14.72 3.63 7.17
C ILE A 138 -14.72 2.32 6.41
N MET A 139 -14.08 2.31 5.25
CA MET A 139 -13.88 1.12 4.44
C MET A 139 -12.47 0.55 4.65
N LYS A 140 -12.38 -0.70 5.12
CA LYS A 140 -11.11 -1.42 5.25
C LYS A 140 -10.61 -1.83 3.88
N VAL A 141 -9.35 -1.51 3.58
CA VAL A 141 -8.70 -1.80 2.29
C VAL A 141 -7.60 -2.86 2.44
N PHE A 142 -6.72 -2.69 3.43
CA PHE A 142 -5.65 -3.65 3.66
C PHE A 142 -6.19 -4.99 4.17
N ASP A 143 -5.85 -6.07 3.47
CA ASP A 143 -6.17 -7.45 3.84
C ASP A 143 -4.88 -8.30 3.81
N PRO A 144 -4.40 -8.81 4.96
CA PRO A 144 -3.18 -9.59 5.03
C PRO A 144 -3.27 -10.96 4.33
N SER A 145 -4.46 -11.42 3.95
CA SER A 145 -4.62 -12.65 3.17
C SER A 145 -4.28 -12.47 1.69
N VAL A 146 -4.36 -11.25 1.19
CA VAL A 146 -4.13 -10.88 -0.22
C VAL A 146 -2.85 -10.05 -0.38
N HIS A 147 -2.60 -9.14 0.56
CA HIS A 147 -1.50 -8.19 0.51
C HIS A 147 -0.31 -8.70 1.33
N ARG A 148 0.85 -8.87 0.69
CA ARG A 148 2.09 -9.25 1.37
C ARG A 148 2.82 -7.99 1.82
N VAL A 149 2.96 -7.84 3.14
CA VAL A 149 3.73 -6.72 3.71
C VAL A 149 5.21 -6.90 3.38
N VAL A 150 5.80 -5.86 2.80
CA VAL A 150 7.25 -5.76 2.60
C VAL A 150 7.81 -4.86 3.68
N GLU A 151 8.84 -5.33 4.39
CA GLU A 151 9.59 -4.46 5.29
C GLU A 151 10.25 -3.35 4.46
N ASP A 152 9.81 -2.13 4.65
CA ASP A 152 10.46 -0.97 4.07
C ASP A 152 11.85 -0.83 4.73
N LYS A 153 12.85 -1.41 4.08
CA LYS A 153 14.25 -1.16 4.39
C LYS A 153 14.56 0.26 3.93
N GLY A 154 13.97 1.25 4.63
CA GLY A 154 14.15 2.66 4.30
C GLY A 154 15.58 2.93 3.89
N VAL A 155 15.75 3.70 2.82
CA VAL A 155 17.05 4.06 2.22
C VAL A 155 18.07 4.32 3.31
N GLN A 156 19.01 3.37 3.51
CA GLN A 156 20.01 3.42 4.57
C GLN A 156 21.16 4.42 4.26
N ASP A 157 21.15 5.04 3.05
CA ASP A 157 22.18 5.93 2.57
C ASP A 157 21.76 7.41 2.72
N GLY A 158 21.93 7.93 3.90
CA GLY A 158 21.79 9.36 4.20
C GLY A 158 22.27 9.73 5.59
N PRO A 159 22.71 10.98 5.85
CA PRO A 159 23.11 11.42 7.18
C PRO A 159 21.96 11.24 8.18
N ALA A 160 22.30 10.87 9.42
CA ALA A 160 21.38 10.42 10.48
C ALA A 160 20.16 11.33 10.78
N ASN A 161 20.24 12.59 10.41
CA ASN A 161 19.20 13.63 10.55
C ASN A 161 18.17 13.64 9.42
N LEU A 162 18.44 12.95 8.27
CA LEU A 162 17.51 12.77 7.14
C LEU A 162 16.89 11.38 7.08
N ARG A 163 17.21 10.48 8.02
CA ARG A 163 16.82 9.07 8.06
C ARG A 163 15.35 8.80 8.40
N ARG A 164 14.44 9.74 8.21
CA ARG A 164 13.01 9.52 8.45
C ARG A 164 12.15 10.11 7.35
N SER A 165 12.22 9.52 6.16
CA SER A 165 11.00 9.35 5.38
C SER A 165 10.20 8.26 6.08
N ARG A 166 9.60 8.58 7.22
CA ARG A 166 8.60 7.72 7.85
C ARG A 166 7.43 7.70 6.88
N ILE A 167 7.24 6.57 6.24
CA ILE A 167 5.98 6.28 5.59
C ILE A 167 4.90 6.62 6.61
N ASP A 168 3.91 7.37 6.16
CA ASP A 168 2.74 7.67 6.97
C ASP A 168 2.19 6.33 7.53
N PRO A 169 2.06 6.18 8.86
CA PRO A 169 1.65 4.92 9.48
C PRO A 169 0.25 4.44 9.09
N ARG A 170 -0.49 5.24 8.34
CA ARG A 170 -1.79 4.87 7.76
C ARG A 170 -1.66 3.98 6.52
N TRP A 171 -0.45 3.81 5.97
CA TRP A 171 -0.15 3.05 4.77
C TRP A 171 0.73 1.84 5.07
N VAL A 172 0.53 0.78 4.31
CA VAL A 172 1.32 -0.46 4.36
C VAL A 172 2.06 -0.62 3.05
N ALA A 173 3.36 -0.90 3.12
CA ALA A 173 4.16 -1.26 1.96
C ALA A 173 3.91 -2.74 1.61
N CYS A 174 3.57 -3.02 0.36
CA CYS A 174 3.27 -4.36 -0.17
C CYS A 174 4.01 -4.65 -1.47
#